data_868149c84806aa951f30c0f25d3345ab
#
_entry.id   868149c84806aa951f30c0f25d3345ab
#
_cell.length_a   1.000
_cell.length_b   1.000
_cell.length_c   1.000
_cell.angle_alpha   90.00
_cell.angle_beta   90.00
_cell.angle_gamma   90.00
#
_symmetry.space_group_name_H-M   'P 1'
#
loop_
_entity.id
_entity.type
_entity.pdbx_description
1 polymer ?
#
loop_
_entity_poly.entity_id
_entity_poly.type
_entity_poly.pdbx_seq_one_letter_code
_entity_poly.pdbx_strand_id
1 'polypeptide(L)'
;MTTAAVSNTGPSARTKPRGTGGAAALVAAGILASRLLGVVRQSLMARYLGATTGIAADAFMAAFKIPNLLQNLFGEGALSASFIPVYSNLLARGERDEARRVAGAVAAILALVTSVLVLAGVLLAPFLIPVIAPGFTGHKRELTIQLTRILFPGAGIFVLSAWCLGVLNSHRRFFLSYAAPVLWNVAMIGALLGFGGHQDRETLAATLGWASVVGAALQFLVQLPTVLRLMPGLRLSLDYTSANVRRVLANFTPVFFSRGIVQVSAYVDQLLASLLPQGMVALLGYAVTIYTLPVSLFGMSISAAELPEMSSAVGSESEIAAVLRTRLNAGLRRIAFFVIPSAAAFLALGDVIARALFQSGRFTETDTIFTWGVLAGAAVGLLASTLGRLYSSTYYALHDTRTPLRFAIVRVVLTTALGYLFAIPLPPMLGIDARWGAAGLTASAGIAGWIEFLLLRSRLNRRIGMTGLPRQYVAFLWLSAGVSAAAGFALSREFPVTHRFVEAIVVLGAFCLVYGALTLSLRVPEARTLLARLSRRR
;
A
#
# COMPACT_ATOMS: atom_id res chain seq x y z
N MET A 1 60.53 -37.24 21.01
CA MET A 1 60.74 -35.83 20.61
C MET A 1 60.41 -35.71 19.15
N THR A 2 59.25 -35.18 18.83
CA THR A 2 58.94 -34.61 17.50
C THR A 2 57.68 -33.75 17.65
N THR A 3 57.86 -32.48 17.72
CA THR A 3 56.85 -31.43 17.86
C THR A 3 56.15 -31.21 16.54
N ALA A 4 54.80 -31.43 16.51
CA ALA A 4 53.97 -31.06 15.35
C ALA A 4 53.54 -29.61 15.48
N ALA A 5 53.84 -28.81 14.48
CA ALA A 5 53.48 -27.41 14.35
C ALA A 5 51.99 -27.27 14.00
N VAL A 6 51.23 -26.56 14.84
CA VAL A 6 49.83 -26.15 14.58
C VAL A 6 49.89 -24.94 13.66
N SER A 7 49.41 -25.10 12.42
CA SER A 7 49.22 -24.00 11.47
C SER A 7 47.98 -23.21 11.83
N ASN A 8 48.16 -21.97 12.22
CA ASN A 8 47.15 -20.98 12.54
C ASN A 8 46.60 -20.40 11.24
N THR A 9 45.45 -20.90 10.74
CA THR A 9 44.74 -20.30 9.61
C THR A 9 43.84 -19.17 10.15
N GLY A 10 44.26 -17.94 9.93
CA GLY A 10 43.52 -16.73 10.25
C GLY A 10 42.16 -16.65 9.53
N PRO A 11 41.22 -15.84 10.05
CA PRO A 11 39.87 -15.76 9.51
C PRO A 11 39.90 -15.21 8.08
N SER A 12 39.34 -16.02 7.15
CA SER A 12 39.16 -15.65 5.76
C SER A 12 38.36 -14.35 5.63
N ALA A 13 38.95 -13.34 5.04
CA ALA A 13 38.29 -12.07 4.70
C ALA A 13 36.98 -12.36 3.92
N ARG A 14 35.84 -12.07 4.52
CA ARG A 14 34.54 -12.05 3.83
C ARG A 14 34.61 -10.99 2.72
N THR A 15 34.86 -11.42 1.51
CA THR A 15 34.72 -10.60 0.30
C THR A 15 33.28 -10.09 0.22
N LYS A 16 33.09 -8.77 0.42
CA LYS A 16 31.82 -8.09 0.12
C LYS A 16 31.45 -8.37 -1.34
N PRO A 17 30.25 -8.86 -1.64
CA PRO A 17 29.85 -9.06 -3.02
C PRO A 17 29.76 -7.71 -3.73
N ARG A 18 30.68 -7.48 -4.66
CA ARG A 18 30.64 -6.37 -5.61
C ARG A 18 29.43 -6.57 -6.52
N GLY A 19 28.41 -5.68 -6.43
CA GLY A 19 27.28 -5.67 -7.37
C GLY A 19 25.87 -5.46 -6.80
N THR A 20 25.67 -5.46 -5.47
CA THR A 20 24.33 -5.34 -4.86
C THR A 20 23.71 -3.94 -4.94
N GLY A 21 24.53 -2.88 -5.06
CA GLY A 21 24.04 -1.50 -5.11
C GLY A 21 23.26 -1.14 -6.39
N GLY A 22 23.74 -1.62 -7.55
CA GLY A 22 23.09 -1.35 -8.84
C GLY A 22 21.74 -2.07 -8.99
N ALA A 23 21.66 -3.33 -8.56
CA ALA A 23 20.41 -4.09 -8.59
C ALA A 23 19.36 -3.49 -7.67
N ALA A 24 19.73 -3.09 -6.45
CA ALA A 24 18.83 -2.42 -5.52
C ALA A 24 18.33 -1.06 -6.04
N ALA A 25 19.19 -0.29 -6.71
CA ALA A 25 18.81 0.97 -7.35
C ALA A 25 17.81 0.77 -8.49
N LEU A 26 17.99 -0.25 -9.33
CA LEU A 26 17.07 -0.60 -10.42
C LEU A 26 15.71 -1.05 -9.89
N VAL A 27 15.67 -1.84 -8.82
CA VAL A 27 14.44 -2.24 -8.13
C VAL A 27 13.71 -1.01 -7.58
N ALA A 28 14.41 -0.14 -6.87
CA ALA A 28 13.84 1.10 -6.34
C ALA A 28 13.30 2.01 -7.45
N ALA A 29 14.01 2.13 -8.56
CA ALA A 29 13.58 2.88 -9.74
C ALA A 29 12.29 2.29 -10.36
N GLY A 30 12.19 0.96 -10.48
CA GLY A 30 10.99 0.28 -10.98
C GLY A 30 9.77 0.52 -10.09
N ILE A 31 9.94 0.39 -8.77
CA ILE A 31 8.89 0.67 -7.79
C ILE A 31 8.44 2.14 -7.86
N LEU A 32 9.39 3.07 -7.90
CA LEU A 32 9.10 4.50 -7.97
C LEU A 32 8.37 4.86 -9.27
N ALA A 33 8.84 4.35 -10.41
CA ALA A 33 8.20 4.56 -11.71
C ALA A 33 6.75 4.05 -11.71
N SER A 34 6.50 2.84 -11.19
CA SER A 34 5.15 2.29 -11.08
C SER A 34 4.23 3.15 -10.19
N ARG A 35 4.75 3.70 -9.08
CA ARG A 35 3.97 4.58 -8.19
C ARG A 35 3.65 5.92 -8.84
N LEU A 36 4.64 6.55 -9.50
CA LEU A 36 4.44 7.83 -10.19
C LEU A 36 3.42 7.68 -11.33
N LEU A 37 3.54 6.62 -12.14
CA LEU A 37 2.56 6.32 -13.19
C LEU A 37 1.18 6.01 -12.60
N GLY A 38 1.12 5.40 -11.42
CA GLY A 38 -0.14 5.19 -10.68
C GLY A 38 -0.82 6.52 -10.33
N VAL A 39 -0.06 7.52 -9.88
CA VAL A 39 -0.59 8.88 -9.60
C VAL A 39 -1.05 9.55 -10.90
N VAL A 40 -0.26 9.49 -11.97
CA VAL A 40 -0.63 10.03 -13.30
C VAL A 40 -1.92 9.38 -13.81
N ARG A 41 -2.04 8.07 -13.72
CA ARG A 41 -3.27 7.35 -14.08
C ARG A 41 -4.48 7.84 -13.29
N GLN A 42 -4.34 8.00 -11.96
CA GLN A 42 -5.44 8.48 -11.12
C GLN A 42 -5.81 9.93 -11.43
N SER A 43 -4.83 10.77 -11.74
CA SER A 43 -5.06 12.16 -12.19
C SER A 43 -5.85 12.20 -13.50
N LEU A 44 -5.50 11.35 -14.47
CA LEU A 44 -6.22 11.24 -15.73
C LEU A 44 -7.63 10.64 -15.55
N MET A 45 -7.78 9.65 -14.65
CA MET A 45 -9.11 9.13 -14.31
C MET A 45 -9.99 10.22 -13.70
N ALA A 46 -9.46 11.00 -12.76
CA ALA A 46 -10.16 12.16 -12.20
C ALA A 46 -10.56 13.16 -13.29
N ARG A 47 -9.64 13.47 -14.20
CA ARG A 47 -9.88 14.41 -15.32
C ARG A 47 -11.04 13.98 -16.22
N TYR A 48 -11.12 12.70 -16.61
CA TYR A 48 -12.07 12.22 -17.60
C TYR A 48 -13.36 11.66 -17.02
N LEU A 49 -13.30 10.98 -15.87
CA LEU A 49 -14.48 10.43 -15.20
C LEU A 49 -15.11 11.40 -14.19
N GLY A 50 -14.29 12.27 -13.55
CA GLY A 50 -14.74 13.11 -12.43
C GLY A 50 -14.99 12.29 -11.17
N ALA A 51 -15.85 12.82 -10.29
CA ALA A 51 -16.34 12.07 -9.13
C ALA A 51 -17.84 12.32 -8.88
N THR A 52 -18.22 13.52 -8.42
CA THR A 52 -19.60 13.87 -8.05
C THR A 52 -20.53 14.12 -9.23
N THR A 53 -19.97 14.40 -10.39
CA THR A 53 -20.71 14.79 -11.60
C THR A 53 -21.25 13.61 -12.42
N GLY A 54 -21.03 12.35 -12.01
CA GLY A 54 -21.52 11.16 -12.72
C GLY A 54 -21.28 9.89 -11.91
N ILE A 55 -21.91 8.80 -12.33
CA ILE A 55 -21.86 7.49 -11.63
C ILE A 55 -20.64 6.64 -12.00
N ALA A 56 -20.02 6.92 -13.15
CA ALA A 56 -18.99 6.04 -13.74
C ALA A 56 -17.75 5.87 -12.88
N ALA A 57 -17.28 6.95 -12.22
CA ALA A 57 -16.12 6.88 -11.33
C ALA A 57 -16.38 6.01 -10.10
N ASP A 58 -17.52 6.20 -9.46
CA ASP A 58 -17.96 5.37 -8.31
C ASP A 58 -18.11 3.90 -8.72
N ALA A 59 -18.78 3.65 -9.85
CA ALA A 59 -19.00 2.31 -10.37
C ALA A 59 -17.68 1.59 -10.67
N PHE A 60 -16.73 2.29 -11.31
CA PHE A 60 -15.42 1.74 -11.62
C PHE A 60 -14.60 1.44 -10.35
N MET A 61 -14.55 2.38 -9.40
CA MET A 61 -13.81 2.20 -8.14
C MET A 61 -14.40 1.05 -7.30
N ALA A 62 -15.72 0.92 -7.24
CA ALA A 62 -16.38 -0.17 -6.54
C ALA A 62 -16.15 -1.51 -7.25
N ALA A 63 -16.31 -1.56 -8.57
CA ALA A 63 -16.12 -2.76 -9.36
C ALA A 63 -14.69 -3.30 -9.27
N PHE A 64 -13.69 -2.43 -9.14
CA PHE A 64 -12.28 -2.81 -9.05
C PHE A 64 -11.91 -3.48 -7.72
N LYS A 65 -12.70 -3.26 -6.66
CA LYS A 65 -12.39 -3.78 -5.31
C LYS A 65 -12.35 -5.31 -5.23
N ILE A 66 -13.35 -6.01 -5.79
CA ILE A 66 -13.43 -7.48 -5.66
C ILE A 66 -12.31 -8.19 -6.43
N PRO A 67 -12.07 -7.86 -7.74
CA PRO A 67 -10.93 -8.39 -8.46
C PRO A 67 -9.59 -8.13 -7.74
N ASN A 68 -9.44 -6.95 -7.15
CA ASN A 68 -8.26 -6.58 -6.37
C ASN A 68 -8.10 -7.43 -5.09
N LEU A 69 -9.21 -7.86 -4.46
CA LEU A 69 -9.16 -8.83 -3.36
C LEU A 69 -8.51 -10.13 -3.80
N LEU A 70 -8.94 -10.68 -4.92
CA LEU A 70 -8.40 -11.92 -5.48
C LEU A 70 -6.88 -11.79 -5.68
N GLN A 71 -6.45 -10.68 -6.28
CA GLN A 71 -5.04 -10.37 -6.47
C GLN A 71 -4.27 -10.29 -5.13
N ASN A 72 -4.86 -9.66 -4.12
CA ASN A 72 -4.22 -9.50 -2.80
C ASN A 72 -4.13 -10.82 -2.02
N LEU A 73 -5.11 -11.71 -2.14
CA LEU A 73 -5.15 -12.99 -1.45
C LEU A 73 -4.21 -14.03 -2.09
N PHE A 74 -4.19 -14.09 -3.43
CA PHE A 74 -3.43 -15.09 -4.18
C PHE A 74 -2.13 -14.54 -4.80
N GLY A 75 -1.92 -13.22 -4.77
CA GLY A 75 -0.81 -12.55 -5.44
C GLY A 75 0.52 -12.61 -4.69
N GLU A 76 1.35 -11.61 -4.96
CA GLU A 76 2.76 -11.54 -4.56
C GLU A 76 3.01 -11.92 -3.10
N GLY A 77 2.25 -11.37 -2.20
CA GLY A 77 2.56 -11.56 -0.78
C GLY A 77 2.24 -12.96 -0.24
N ALA A 78 1.24 -13.65 -0.80
CA ALA A 78 0.95 -15.03 -0.42
C ALA A 78 1.99 -15.98 -1.00
N LEU A 79 2.36 -15.77 -2.27
CA LEU A 79 3.39 -16.56 -2.95
C LEU A 79 4.79 -16.31 -2.38
N SER A 80 5.12 -15.07 -1.97
CA SER A 80 6.38 -14.77 -1.32
C SER A 80 6.57 -15.52 0.00
N ALA A 81 5.50 -15.77 0.73
CA ALA A 81 5.55 -16.47 2.00
C ALA A 81 5.46 -18.01 1.85
N SER A 82 4.80 -18.52 0.82
CA SER A 82 4.53 -19.97 0.65
C SER A 82 5.41 -20.64 -0.41
N PHE A 83 5.48 -20.07 -1.60
CA PHE A 83 6.16 -20.65 -2.77
C PHE A 83 7.66 -20.34 -2.79
N ILE A 84 8.05 -19.05 -2.66
CA ILE A 84 9.45 -18.63 -2.82
C ILE A 84 10.40 -19.40 -1.88
N PRO A 85 10.12 -19.61 -0.57
CA PRO A 85 11.04 -20.32 0.32
C PRO A 85 11.28 -21.78 -0.11
N VAL A 86 10.23 -22.49 -0.53
CA VAL A 86 10.34 -23.89 -0.97
C VAL A 86 11.11 -23.95 -2.28
N TYR A 87 10.72 -23.14 -3.26
CA TYR A 87 11.33 -23.13 -4.58
C TYR A 87 12.81 -22.71 -4.54
N SER A 88 13.15 -21.66 -3.81
CA SER A 88 14.54 -21.20 -3.65
C SER A 88 15.42 -22.22 -2.91
N ASN A 89 14.86 -22.97 -1.96
CA ASN A 89 15.59 -24.03 -1.26
C ASN A 89 15.94 -25.19 -2.20
N LEU A 90 15.01 -25.61 -3.06
CA LEU A 90 15.26 -26.62 -4.08
C LEU A 90 16.35 -26.19 -5.07
N LEU A 91 16.30 -24.92 -5.52
CA LEU A 91 17.35 -24.35 -6.36
C LEU A 91 18.72 -24.33 -5.68
N ALA A 92 18.78 -23.98 -4.40
CA ALA A 92 20.02 -23.95 -3.63
C ALA A 92 20.64 -25.33 -3.43
N ARG A 93 19.79 -26.38 -3.37
CA ARG A 93 20.25 -27.80 -3.32
C ARG A 93 20.61 -28.38 -4.67
N GLY A 94 20.41 -27.64 -5.78
CA GLY A 94 20.64 -28.13 -7.12
C GLY A 94 19.55 -29.06 -7.67
N GLU A 95 18.44 -29.23 -6.96
CA GLU A 95 17.30 -30.10 -7.31
C GLU A 95 16.41 -29.41 -8.36
N ARG A 96 16.98 -29.13 -9.54
CA ARG A 96 16.32 -28.33 -10.59
C ARG A 96 15.07 -28.98 -11.16
N ASP A 97 15.05 -30.31 -11.26
CA ASP A 97 13.90 -31.06 -11.81
C ASP A 97 12.70 -31.00 -10.85
N GLU A 98 12.94 -31.19 -9.57
CA GLU A 98 11.90 -31.04 -8.55
C GLU A 98 11.44 -29.59 -8.44
N ALA A 99 12.35 -28.61 -8.51
CA ALA A 99 11.99 -27.20 -8.54
C ALA A 99 11.05 -26.88 -9.72
N ARG A 100 11.34 -27.40 -10.94
CA ARG A 100 10.48 -27.22 -12.11
C ARG A 100 9.11 -27.91 -11.92
N ARG A 101 9.10 -29.10 -11.33
CA ARG A 101 7.86 -29.84 -11.03
C ARG A 101 6.99 -29.05 -10.04
N VAL A 102 7.58 -28.54 -8.95
CA VAL A 102 6.87 -27.71 -7.96
C VAL A 102 6.37 -26.41 -8.60
N ALA A 103 7.20 -25.71 -9.39
CA ALA A 103 6.78 -24.49 -10.07
C ALA A 103 5.62 -24.72 -11.04
N GLY A 104 5.68 -25.80 -11.83
CA GLY A 104 4.63 -26.17 -12.78
C GLY A 104 3.33 -26.59 -12.09
N ALA A 105 3.42 -27.35 -11.00
CA ALA A 105 2.26 -27.76 -10.22
C ALA A 105 1.59 -26.54 -9.54
N VAL A 106 2.36 -25.65 -8.94
CA VAL A 106 1.84 -24.42 -8.32
C VAL A 106 1.19 -23.51 -9.38
N ALA A 107 1.81 -23.35 -10.56
CA ALA A 107 1.22 -22.59 -11.66
C ALA A 107 -0.11 -23.19 -12.12
N ALA A 108 -0.18 -24.50 -12.30
CA ALA A 108 -1.40 -25.18 -12.73
C ALA A 108 -2.53 -25.09 -11.70
N ILE A 109 -2.21 -25.29 -10.42
CA ILE A 109 -3.17 -25.16 -9.31
C ILE A 109 -3.67 -23.72 -9.21
N LEU A 110 -2.78 -22.72 -9.27
CA LEU A 110 -3.16 -21.30 -9.26
C LEU A 110 -4.03 -20.96 -10.47
N ALA A 111 -3.66 -21.40 -11.67
CA ALA A 111 -4.45 -21.19 -12.88
C ALA A 111 -5.85 -21.78 -12.76
N LEU A 112 -5.96 -23.02 -12.27
CA LEU A 112 -7.26 -23.68 -12.08
C LEU A 112 -8.10 -22.95 -11.03
N VAL A 113 -7.56 -22.73 -9.82
CA VAL A 113 -8.28 -22.08 -8.72
C VAL A 113 -8.71 -20.66 -9.10
N THR A 114 -7.81 -19.89 -9.69
CA THR A 114 -8.14 -18.50 -10.10
C THR A 114 -9.12 -18.48 -11.27
N SER A 115 -9.06 -19.42 -12.21
CA SER A 115 -10.05 -19.52 -13.29
C SER A 115 -11.45 -19.83 -12.75
N VAL A 116 -11.56 -20.75 -11.79
CA VAL A 116 -12.85 -21.05 -11.11
C VAL A 116 -13.36 -19.84 -10.35
N LEU A 117 -12.48 -19.14 -9.61
CA LEU A 117 -12.85 -17.93 -8.87
C LEU A 117 -13.23 -16.77 -9.78
N VAL A 118 -12.55 -16.61 -10.91
CA VAL A 118 -12.89 -15.62 -11.94
C VAL A 118 -14.25 -15.92 -12.54
N LEU A 119 -14.51 -17.18 -12.93
CA LEU A 119 -15.80 -17.60 -13.47
C LEU A 119 -16.91 -17.37 -12.44
N ALA A 120 -16.70 -17.82 -11.19
CA ALA A 120 -17.62 -17.57 -10.09
C ALA A 120 -17.86 -16.08 -9.88
N GLY A 121 -16.82 -15.24 -9.89
CA GLY A 121 -16.92 -13.80 -9.73
C GLY A 121 -17.71 -13.12 -10.85
N VAL A 122 -17.52 -13.55 -12.10
CA VAL A 122 -18.29 -13.06 -13.26
C VAL A 122 -19.77 -13.43 -13.14
N LEU A 123 -20.07 -14.68 -12.79
CA LEU A 123 -21.43 -15.18 -12.66
C LEU A 123 -22.14 -14.60 -11.43
N LEU A 124 -21.45 -14.51 -10.30
CA LEU A 124 -22.00 -14.05 -9.03
C LEU A 124 -21.93 -12.51 -8.87
N ALA A 125 -21.40 -11.77 -9.82
CA ALA A 125 -21.30 -10.31 -9.75
C ALA A 125 -22.65 -9.62 -9.36
N PRO A 126 -23.82 -10.04 -9.87
CA PRO A 126 -25.11 -9.46 -9.45
C PRO A 126 -25.42 -9.63 -7.96
N PHE A 127 -24.91 -10.66 -7.31
CA PHE A 127 -25.07 -10.93 -5.88
C PHE A 127 -23.96 -10.29 -5.04
N LEU A 128 -22.75 -10.16 -5.58
CA LEU A 128 -21.61 -9.58 -4.90
C LEU A 128 -21.73 -8.06 -4.73
N ILE A 129 -22.23 -7.37 -5.77
CA ILE A 129 -22.31 -5.89 -5.74
C ILE A 129 -23.25 -5.38 -4.65
N PRO A 130 -24.46 -5.92 -4.42
CA PRO A 130 -25.31 -5.50 -3.30
C PRO A 130 -24.67 -5.69 -1.91
N VAL A 131 -23.77 -6.65 -1.77
CA VAL A 131 -23.06 -6.89 -0.50
C VAL A 131 -21.96 -5.85 -0.27
N ILE A 132 -21.24 -5.46 -1.33
CA ILE A 132 -20.05 -4.57 -1.23
C ILE A 132 -20.42 -3.10 -1.36
N ALA A 133 -21.44 -2.80 -2.16
CA ALA A 133 -21.95 -1.46 -2.40
C ALA A 133 -23.48 -1.44 -2.30
N PRO A 134 -24.06 -1.66 -1.11
CA PRO A 134 -25.52 -1.76 -0.92
C PRO A 134 -26.24 -0.46 -1.27
N GLY A 135 -25.59 0.69 -1.20
CA GLY A 135 -26.16 1.98 -1.59
C GLY A 135 -26.24 2.20 -3.11
N PHE A 136 -25.70 1.30 -3.94
CA PHE A 136 -25.81 1.43 -5.39
C PHE A 136 -27.08 0.79 -5.88
N THR A 137 -27.93 1.60 -6.52
CA THR A 137 -29.27 1.20 -7.03
C THR A 137 -29.39 1.51 -8.52
N GLY A 138 -30.40 0.93 -9.19
CA GLY A 138 -30.72 1.20 -10.59
C GLY A 138 -29.52 1.07 -11.52
N HIS A 139 -29.39 1.99 -12.45
CA HIS A 139 -28.38 1.99 -13.48
C HIS A 139 -26.92 1.99 -12.96
N LYS A 140 -26.66 2.67 -11.83
CA LYS A 140 -25.32 2.65 -11.18
C LYS A 140 -24.91 1.23 -10.75
N ARG A 141 -25.85 0.47 -10.20
CA ARG A 141 -25.64 -0.94 -9.82
C ARG A 141 -25.37 -1.80 -11.05
N GLU A 142 -26.14 -1.64 -12.12
CA GLU A 142 -25.99 -2.40 -13.36
C GLU A 142 -24.61 -2.14 -13.99
N LEU A 143 -24.22 -0.88 -14.11
CA LEU A 143 -22.89 -0.48 -14.61
C LEU A 143 -21.78 -1.10 -13.74
N THR A 144 -21.93 -1.10 -12.41
CA THR A 144 -20.94 -1.69 -11.50
C THR A 144 -20.83 -3.20 -11.71
N ILE A 145 -21.94 -3.91 -11.91
CA ILE A 145 -21.97 -5.35 -12.22
C ILE A 145 -21.24 -5.61 -13.54
N GLN A 146 -21.55 -4.84 -14.59
CA GLN A 146 -20.91 -4.98 -15.89
C GLN A 146 -19.39 -4.76 -15.79
N LEU A 147 -18.95 -3.68 -15.13
CA LEU A 147 -17.52 -3.40 -14.93
C LEU A 147 -16.82 -4.47 -14.11
N THR A 148 -17.48 -5.02 -13.09
CA THR A 148 -16.96 -6.13 -12.28
C THR A 148 -16.71 -7.36 -13.14
N ARG A 149 -17.65 -7.72 -14.02
CA ARG A 149 -17.50 -8.85 -14.97
C ARG A 149 -16.31 -8.64 -15.91
N ILE A 150 -16.11 -7.43 -16.41
CA ILE A 150 -14.97 -7.08 -17.27
C ILE A 150 -13.64 -7.20 -16.52
N LEU A 151 -13.59 -6.75 -15.27
CA LEU A 151 -12.35 -6.68 -14.49
C LEU A 151 -11.88 -8.03 -13.92
N PHE A 152 -12.78 -8.97 -13.66
CA PHE A 152 -12.43 -10.27 -13.04
C PHE A 152 -11.37 -11.06 -13.81
N PRO A 153 -11.41 -11.22 -15.16
CA PRO A 153 -10.37 -11.91 -15.90
C PRO A 153 -8.97 -11.32 -15.67
N GLY A 154 -8.87 -10.00 -15.59
CA GLY A 154 -7.62 -9.31 -15.28
C GLY A 154 -7.03 -9.71 -13.92
N ALA A 155 -7.88 -9.92 -12.91
CA ALA A 155 -7.42 -10.36 -11.59
C ALA A 155 -6.78 -11.76 -11.62
N GLY A 156 -7.36 -12.70 -12.38
CA GLY A 156 -6.75 -14.02 -12.58
C GLY A 156 -5.38 -13.94 -13.25
N ILE A 157 -5.25 -13.11 -14.28
CA ILE A 157 -3.97 -12.86 -14.96
C ILE A 157 -2.93 -12.24 -14.00
N PHE A 158 -3.34 -11.32 -13.12
CA PHE A 158 -2.45 -10.76 -12.10
C PHE A 158 -1.93 -11.82 -11.12
N VAL A 159 -2.73 -12.82 -10.75
CA VAL A 159 -2.28 -13.93 -9.91
C VAL A 159 -1.20 -14.75 -10.62
N LEU A 160 -1.37 -15.01 -11.91
CA LEU A 160 -0.34 -15.69 -12.72
C LEU A 160 0.93 -14.83 -12.88
N SER A 161 0.78 -13.52 -13.05
CA SER A 161 1.90 -12.57 -13.04
C SER A 161 2.65 -12.59 -11.70
N ALA A 162 1.96 -12.73 -10.57
CA ALA A 162 2.58 -12.86 -9.26
C ALA A 162 3.34 -14.18 -9.09
N TRP A 163 2.90 -15.27 -9.72
CA TRP A 163 3.68 -16.51 -9.80
C TRP A 163 4.98 -16.30 -10.61
N CYS A 164 4.91 -15.65 -11.76
CA CYS A 164 6.11 -15.26 -12.52
C CYS A 164 7.09 -14.45 -11.67
N LEU A 165 6.58 -13.44 -10.93
CA LEU A 165 7.37 -12.64 -10.00
C LEU A 165 8.06 -13.51 -8.94
N GLY A 166 7.35 -14.50 -8.39
CA GLY A 166 7.92 -15.46 -7.44
C GLY A 166 9.11 -16.23 -8.00
N VAL A 167 8.99 -16.73 -9.24
CA VAL A 167 10.08 -17.41 -9.95
C VAL A 167 11.24 -16.45 -10.23
N LEU A 168 10.96 -15.28 -10.80
CA LEU A 168 11.98 -14.26 -11.13
C LEU A 168 12.78 -13.81 -9.89
N ASN A 169 12.10 -13.58 -8.77
CA ASN A 169 12.74 -13.20 -7.52
C ASN A 169 13.63 -14.31 -6.96
N SER A 170 13.22 -15.57 -7.06
CA SER A 170 14.01 -16.74 -6.66
C SER A 170 15.29 -16.89 -7.52
N HIS A 171 15.23 -16.47 -8.78
CA HIS A 171 16.37 -16.41 -9.69
C HIS A 171 17.12 -15.07 -9.67
N ARG A 172 16.83 -14.17 -8.70
CA ARG A 172 17.44 -12.83 -8.52
C ARG A 172 17.27 -11.90 -9.73
N ARG A 173 16.22 -12.08 -10.54
CA ARG A 173 15.86 -11.23 -11.69
C ARG A 173 14.88 -10.14 -11.28
N PHE A 174 15.23 -9.36 -10.26
CA PHE A 174 14.36 -8.41 -9.59
C PHE A 174 13.83 -7.28 -10.50
N PHE A 175 14.65 -6.78 -11.44
CA PHE A 175 14.24 -5.65 -12.29
C PHE A 175 12.94 -5.93 -13.03
N LEU A 176 12.84 -7.07 -13.70
CA LEU A 176 11.64 -7.42 -14.49
C LEU A 176 10.40 -7.59 -13.59
N SER A 177 10.59 -8.13 -12.38
CA SER A 177 9.52 -8.28 -11.40
C SER A 177 8.88 -6.95 -11.03
N TYR A 178 9.69 -5.91 -10.79
CA TYR A 178 9.21 -4.62 -10.32
C TYR A 178 8.95 -3.61 -11.44
N ALA A 179 9.48 -3.83 -12.66
CA ALA A 179 9.18 -3.02 -13.83
C ALA A 179 7.89 -3.45 -14.53
N ALA A 180 7.51 -4.73 -14.47
CA ALA A 180 6.33 -5.24 -15.16
C ALA A 180 5.01 -4.52 -14.80
N PRO A 181 4.73 -4.10 -13.54
CA PRO A 181 3.54 -3.33 -13.19
C PRO A 181 3.44 -1.95 -13.87
N VAL A 182 4.55 -1.43 -14.40
CA VAL A 182 4.55 -0.19 -15.21
C VAL A 182 3.67 -0.37 -16.46
N LEU A 183 3.71 -1.55 -17.10
CA LEU A 183 2.95 -1.82 -18.32
C LEU A 183 1.44 -1.74 -18.11
N TRP A 184 0.95 -2.20 -16.97
CA TRP A 184 -0.46 -2.05 -16.62
C TRP A 184 -0.87 -0.57 -16.50
N ASN A 185 -0.06 0.25 -15.81
CA ASN A 185 -0.33 1.68 -15.74
C ASN A 185 -0.27 2.34 -17.13
N VAL A 186 0.68 1.96 -17.97
CA VAL A 186 0.81 2.49 -19.36
C VAL A 186 -0.42 2.13 -20.19
N ALA A 187 -0.93 0.90 -20.12
CA ALA A 187 -2.14 0.48 -20.82
C ALA A 187 -3.36 1.32 -20.39
N MET A 188 -3.53 1.53 -19.08
CA MET A 188 -4.62 2.36 -18.54
C MET A 188 -4.48 3.83 -18.95
N ILE A 189 -3.27 4.39 -18.87
CA ILE A 189 -2.97 5.77 -19.31
C ILE A 189 -3.22 5.93 -20.81
N GLY A 190 -2.77 4.96 -21.61
CA GLY A 190 -2.99 4.96 -23.07
C GLY A 190 -4.48 4.96 -23.42
N ALA A 191 -5.30 4.17 -22.72
CA ALA A 191 -6.75 4.18 -22.92
C ALA A 191 -7.39 5.51 -22.50
N LEU A 192 -6.96 6.10 -21.37
CA LEU A 192 -7.44 7.41 -20.94
C LEU A 192 -7.11 8.53 -21.93
N LEU A 193 -5.90 8.55 -22.48
CA LEU A 193 -5.48 9.57 -23.43
C LEU A 193 -6.12 9.35 -24.82
N GLY A 194 -6.26 8.09 -25.25
CA GLY A 194 -6.83 7.77 -26.56
C GLY A 194 -8.35 7.94 -26.64
N PHE A 195 -9.06 7.62 -25.56
CA PHE A 195 -10.53 7.56 -25.58
C PHE A 195 -11.21 8.59 -24.65
N GLY A 196 -10.50 9.17 -23.68
CA GLY A 196 -11.08 10.02 -22.66
C GLY A 196 -11.79 11.28 -23.16
N GLY A 197 -11.37 11.83 -24.28
CA GLY A 197 -11.99 12.99 -24.93
C GLY A 197 -13.14 12.66 -25.89
N HIS A 198 -13.32 11.39 -26.27
CA HIS A 198 -14.19 10.98 -27.37
C HIS A 198 -15.38 10.11 -26.93
N GLN A 199 -15.31 9.51 -25.75
CA GLN A 199 -16.34 8.64 -25.21
C GLN A 199 -17.13 9.33 -24.09
N ASP A 200 -18.37 8.90 -23.90
CA ASP A 200 -19.12 9.17 -22.66
C ASP A 200 -18.46 8.45 -21.46
N ARG A 201 -18.82 8.84 -20.26
CA ARG A 201 -18.12 8.36 -19.03
C ARG A 201 -18.29 6.87 -18.77
N GLU A 202 -19.45 6.32 -19.10
CA GLU A 202 -19.77 4.93 -18.83
C GLU A 202 -19.08 3.99 -19.81
N THR A 203 -19.09 4.36 -21.10
CA THR A 203 -18.33 3.67 -22.14
C THR A 203 -16.83 3.77 -21.87
N LEU A 204 -16.33 4.94 -21.42
CA LEU A 204 -14.95 5.10 -21.02
C LEU A 204 -14.60 4.20 -19.83
N ALA A 205 -15.48 4.08 -18.83
CA ALA A 205 -15.25 3.18 -17.69
C ALA A 205 -15.15 1.71 -18.14
N ALA A 206 -15.99 1.27 -19.09
CA ALA A 206 -15.89 -0.07 -19.68
C ALA A 206 -14.58 -0.26 -20.48
N THR A 207 -14.19 0.75 -21.28
CA THR A 207 -12.92 0.78 -22.00
C THR A 207 -11.74 0.66 -21.03
N LEU A 208 -11.77 1.36 -19.89
CA LEU A 208 -10.76 1.25 -18.84
C LEU A 208 -10.76 -0.13 -18.17
N GLY A 209 -11.93 -0.75 -18.02
CA GLY A 209 -12.03 -2.14 -17.57
C GLY A 209 -11.25 -3.09 -18.49
N TRP A 210 -11.48 -3.00 -19.79
CA TRP A 210 -10.74 -3.77 -20.80
C TRP A 210 -9.25 -3.40 -20.86
N ALA A 211 -8.91 -2.12 -20.77
CA ALA A 211 -7.52 -1.67 -20.71
C ALA A 211 -6.79 -2.25 -19.49
N SER A 212 -7.50 -2.41 -18.36
CA SER A 212 -6.95 -3.08 -17.17
C SER A 212 -6.66 -4.56 -17.44
N VAL A 213 -7.53 -5.28 -18.16
CA VAL A 213 -7.32 -6.68 -18.56
C VAL A 213 -6.14 -6.79 -19.52
N VAL A 214 -6.08 -5.93 -20.54
CA VAL A 214 -4.95 -5.87 -21.49
C VAL A 214 -3.65 -5.56 -20.76
N GLY A 215 -3.68 -4.59 -19.86
CA GLY A 215 -2.51 -4.24 -19.05
C GLY A 215 -2.03 -5.39 -18.15
N ALA A 216 -2.95 -6.14 -17.55
CA ALA A 216 -2.62 -7.35 -16.79
C ALA A 216 -1.99 -8.43 -17.69
N ALA A 217 -2.52 -8.62 -18.89
CA ALA A 217 -1.96 -9.54 -19.89
C ALA A 217 -0.56 -9.11 -20.33
N LEU A 218 -0.34 -7.83 -20.63
CA LEU A 218 0.98 -7.30 -20.98
C LEU A 218 1.98 -7.47 -19.83
N GLN A 219 1.57 -7.21 -18.59
CA GLN A 219 2.39 -7.43 -17.40
C GLN A 219 2.80 -8.90 -17.25
N PHE A 220 1.89 -9.84 -17.48
CA PHE A 220 2.17 -11.27 -17.43
C PHE A 220 3.07 -11.70 -18.60
N LEU A 221 2.71 -11.29 -19.83
CA LEU A 221 3.41 -11.71 -21.06
C LEU A 221 4.86 -11.22 -21.12
N VAL A 222 5.18 -10.05 -20.57
CA VAL A 222 6.59 -9.57 -20.53
C VAL A 222 7.45 -10.40 -19.59
N GLN A 223 6.87 -10.99 -18.55
CA GLN A 223 7.58 -11.83 -17.58
C GLN A 223 7.74 -13.28 -18.08
N LEU A 224 6.72 -13.81 -18.74
CA LEU A 224 6.60 -15.22 -19.12
C LEU A 224 7.78 -15.75 -19.94
N PRO A 225 8.29 -15.06 -20.98
CA PRO A 225 9.43 -15.58 -21.77
C PRO A 225 10.69 -15.77 -20.94
N THR A 226 10.94 -14.86 -19.99
CA THR A 226 12.09 -15.00 -19.09
C THR A 226 11.91 -16.17 -18.13
N VAL A 227 10.71 -16.35 -17.59
CA VAL A 227 10.39 -17.48 -16.72
C VAL A 227 10.56 -18.80 -17.45
N LEU A 228 10.06 -18.92 -18.70
CA LEU A 228 10.23 -20.14 -19.53
C LEU A 228 11.70 -20.43 -19.85
N ARG A 229 12.51 -19.40 -20.11
CA ARG A 229 13.97 -19.56 -20.31
C ARG A 229 14.70 -20.05 -19.05
N LEU A 230 14.25 -19.63 -17.87
CA LEU A 230 14.83 -20.05 -16.59
C LEU A 230 14.42 -21.48 -16.21
N MET A 231 13.33 -21.99 -16.78
CA MET A 231 12.77 -23.32 -16.52
C MET A 231 12.51 -24.08 -17.82
N PRO A 232 13.57 -24.46 -18.59
CA PRO A 232 13.39 -25.22 -19.82
C PRO A 232 12.74 -26.57 -19.50
N GLY A 233 11.70 -26.93 -20.27
CA GLY A 233 10.94 -28.17 -20.05
C GLY A 233 9.92 -28.09 -18.90
N LEU A 234 9.51 -26.87 -18.47
CA LEU A 234 8.41 -26.68 -17.53
C LEU A 234 7.16 -27.41 -18.04
N ARG A 235 6.58 -28.27 -17.21
CA ARG A 235 5.31 -28.94 -17.47
C ARG A 235 4.28 -28.53 -16.44
N LEU A 236 3.13 -28.06 -16.90
CA LEU A 236 1.98 -27.81 -16.04
C LEU A 236 1.34 -29.14 -15.66
N SER A 237 1.22 -29.40 -14.37
CA SER A 237 0.59 -30.65 -13.87
C SER A 237 -0.18 -30.33 -12.59
N LEU A 238 -1.29 -31.01 -12.38
CA LEU A 238 -2.05 -30.91 -11.12
C LEU A 238 -1.53 -31.90 -10.08
N ASP A 239 -0.22 -32.15 -10.08
CA ASP A 239 0.40 -33.13 -9.20
C ASP A 239 0.51 -32.56 -7.77
N TYR A 240 -0.42 -32.96 -6.93
CA TYR A 240 -0.43 -32.67 -5.49
C TYR A 240 0.26 -33.75 -4.64
N THR A 241 0.83 -34.80 -5.28
CA THR A 241 1.46 -35.91 -4.57
C THR A 241 2.84 -35.55 -4.03
N SER A 242 3.57 -34.61 -4.68
CA SER A 242 4.86 -34.13 -4.21
C SER A 242 4.76 -33.51 -2.79
N ALA A 243 5.65 -33.97 -1.90
CA ALA A 243 5.75 -33.42 -0.55
C ALA A 243 6.04 -31.89 -0.54
N ASN A 244 6.80 -31.41 -1.52
CA ASN A 244 7.13 -30.00 -1.66
C ASN A 244 5.93 -29.18 -2.12
N VAL A 245 5.08 -29.69 -3.04
CA VAL A 245 3.82 -29.03 -3.43
C VAL A 245 2.88 -28.94 -2.23
N ARG A 246 2.70 -30.04 -1.49
CA ARG A 246 1.89 -30.02 -0.26
C ARG A 246 2.42 -29.03 0.77
N ARG A 247 3.73 -28.89 0.90
CA ARG A 247 4.35 -27.89 1.79
C ARG A 247 4.04 -26.45 1.36
N VAL A 248 4.05 -26.15 0.04
CA VAL A 248 3.64 -24.85 -0.48
C VAL A 248 2.17 -24.56 -0.12
N LEU A 249 1.27 -25.52 -0.36
CA LEU A 249 -0.15 -25.39 -0.05
C LEU A 249 -0.41 -25.22 1.47
N ALA A 250 0.28 -25.99 2.30
CA ALA A 250 0.19 -25.88 3.75
C ALA A 250 0.68 -24.51 4.27
N ASN A 251 1.74 -23.96 3.68
CA ASN A 251 2.23 -22.63 4.01
C ASN A 251 1.29 -21.53 3.49
N PHE A 252 0.60 -21.76 2.37
CA PHE A 252 -0.31 -20.79 1.76
C PHE A 252 -1.56 -20.55 2.61
N THR A 253 -2.15 -21.59 3.16
CA THR A 253 -3.43 -21.54 3.88
C THR A 253 -3.44 -20.53 5.04
N PRO A 254 -2.48 -20.53 5.99
CA PRO A 254 -2.45 -19.54 7.06
C PRO A 254 -2.27 -18.10 6.56
N VAL A 255 -1.46 -17.92 5.51
CA VAL A 255 -1.22 -16.60 4.91
C VAL A 255 -2.48 -16.06 4.23
N PHE A 256 -3.21 -16.91 3.53
CA PHE A 256 -4.49 -16.58 2.91
C PHE A 256 -5.50 -16.05 3.94
N PHE A 257 -5.73 -16.76 5.03
CA PHE A 257 -6.66 -16.33 6.08
C PHE A 257 -6.20 -15.05 6.78
N SER A 258 -4.91 -14.93 7.12
CA SER A 258 -4.39 -13.73 7.78
C SER A 258 -4.51 -12.48 6.90
N ARG A 259 -4.29 -12.61 5.59
CA ARG A 259 -4.49 -11.52 4.63
C ARG A 259 -5.96 -11.19 4.43
N GLY A 260 -6.83 -12.20 4.39
CA GLY A 260 -8.27 -12.02 4.28
C GLY A 260 -8.82 -11.11 5.40
N ILE A 261 -8.43 -11.36 6.64
CA ILE A 261 -8.85 -10.55 7.79
C ILE A 261 -8.43 -9.08 7.65
N VAL A 262 -7.21 -8.82 7.20
CA VAL A 262 -6.72 -7.45 7.00
C VAL A 262 -7.52 -6.72 5.91
N GLN A 263 -7.98 -7.44 4.88
CA GLN A 263 -8.75 -6.84 3.80
C GLN A 263 -10.20 -6.49 4.21
N VAL A 264 -10.77 -7.16 5.20
CA VAL A 264 -12.15 -6.89 5.66
C VAL A 264 -12.38 -5.41 5.99
N SER A 265 -11.45 -4.76 6.68
CA SER A 265 -11.55 -3.33 7.02
C SER A 265 -11.75 -2.44 5.77
N ALA A 266 -10.98 -2.70 4.70
CA ALA A 266 -11.09 -1.92 3.46
C ALA A 266 -12.42 -2.12 2.72
N TYR A 267 -13.11 -3.26 2.97
CA TYR A 267 -14.46 -3.51 2.43
C TYR A 267 -15.53 -2.81 3.25
N VAL A 268 -15.37 -2.73 4.57
CA VAL A 268 -16.28 -1.97 5.43
C VAL A 268 -16.30 -0.50 5.00
N ASP A 269 -15.12 0.10 4.77
CA ASP A 269 -15.02 1.48 4.29
C ASP A 269 -15.74 1.66 2.95
N GLN A 270 -15.58 0.72 2.02
CA GLN A 270 -16.25 0.74 0.72
C GLN A 270 -17.78 0.60 0.85
N LEU A 271 -18.25 -0.32 1.71
CA LEU A 271 -19.67 -0.54 1.98
C LEU A 271 -20.31 0.73 2.53
N LEU A 272 -19.73 1.32 3.58
CA LEU A 272 -20.21 2.54 4.18
C LEU A 272 -20.18 3.74 3.21
N ALA A 273 -19.10 3.86 2.43
CA ALA A 273 -18.98 4.90 1.41
C ALA A 273 -20.06 4.78 0.32
N SER A 274 -20.50 3.57 -0.01
CA SER A 274 -21.55 3.36 -1.01
C SER A 274 -22.90 3.89 -0.58
N LEU A 275 -23.16 4.01 0.73
CA LEU A 275 -24.38 4.55 1.31
C LEU A 275 -24.42 6.10 1.29
N LEU A 276 -23.26 6.73 1.02
CA LEU A 276 -23.14 8.18 0.93
C LEU A 276 -23.61 8.68 -0.44
N PRO A 277 -23.81 9.99 -0.60
CA PRO A 277 -24.17 10.58 -1.88
C PRO A 277 -23.17 10.23 -3.00
N GLN A 278 -23.64 10.40 -4.24
CA GLN A 278 -22.85 10.09 -5.44
C GLN A 278 -21.47 10.78 -5.44
N GLY A 279 -20.45 10.04 -5.85
CA GLY A 279 -19.06 10.47 -5.97
C GLY A 279 -18.20 10.14 -4.74
N MET A 280 -18.79 9.79 -3.60
CA MET A 280 -18.01 9.60 -2.37
C MET A 280 -17.11 8.36 -2.40
N VAL A 281 -17.50 7.29 -3.11
CA VAL A 281 -16.65 6.11 -3.32
C VAL A 281 -15.43 6.48 -4.18
N ALA A 282 -15.63 7.28 -5.22
CA ALA A 282 -14.54 7.74 -6.09
C ALA A 282 -13.58 8.67 -5.34
N LEU A 283 -14.12 9.65 -4.60
CA LEU A 283 -13.32 10.59 -3.82
C LEU A 283 -12.46 9.89 -2.76
N LEU A 284 -13.01 8.88 -2.07
CA LEU A 284 -12.22 8.01 -1.19
C LEU A 284 -11.08 7.33 -1.94
N GLY A 285 -11.34 6.79 -3.14
CA GLY A 285 -10.32 6.16 -3.98
C GLY A 285 -9.19 7.11 -4.37
N TYR A 286 -9.53 8.35 -4.76
CA TYR A 286 -8.54 9.38 -5.09
C TYR A 286 -7.74 9.82 -3.85
N ALA A 287 -8.38 10.07 -2.72
CA ALA A 287 -7.73 10.44 -1.47
C ALA A 287 -6.79 9.34 -0.94
N VAL A 288 -7.20 8.06 -1.04
CA VAL A 288 -6.37 6.90 -0.66
C VAL A 288 -5.05 6.88 -1.43
N THR A 289 -5.06 7.26 -2.71
CA THR A 289 -3.84 7.35 -3.52
C THR A 289 -2.84 8.34 -2.94
N ILE A 290 -3.31 9.48 -2.43
CA ILE A 290 -2.46 10.51 -1.82
C ILE A 290 -1.96 10.06 -0.44
N TYR A 291 -2.88 9.69 0.46
CA TYR A 291 -2.50 9.41 1.84
C TYR A 291 -1.64 8.15 1.99
N THR A 292 -1.72 7.23 1.04
CA THR A 292 -0.87 6.02 1.04
C THR A 292 0.61 6.34 0.77
N LEU A 293 0.93 7.49 0.15
CA LEU A 293 2.31 7.86 -0.12
C LEU A 293 3.16 7.99 1.15
N PRO A 294 2.84 8.85 2.14
CA PRO A 294 3.62 8.92 3.37
C PRO A 294 3.59 7.63 4.19
N VAL A 295 2.47 6.90 4.19
CA VAL A 295 2.36 5.59 4.87
C VAL A 295 3.36 4.60 4.29
N SER A 296 3.46 4.51 2.96
CA SER A 296 4.35 3.55 2.30
C SER A 296 5.81 3.98 2.34
N LEU A 297 6.09 5.28 2.13
CA LEU A 297 7.46 5.80 2.09
C LEU A 297 8.11 5.79 3.48
N PHE A 298 7.37 6.08 4.52
CA PHE A 298 7.93 6.24 5.87
C PHE A 298 7.48 5.14 6.83
N GLY A 299 6.21 4.78 6.83
CA GLY A 299 5.70 3.74 7.72
C GLY A 299 6.15 2.34 7.34
N MET A 300 5.86 1.92 6.11
CA MET A 300 6.17 0.55 5.65
C MET A 300 7.67 0.33 5.45
N SER A 301 8.39 1.29 4.87
CA SER A 301 9.82 1.14 4.59
C SER A 301 10.66 1.06 5.87
N ILE A 302 10.36 1.92 6.87
CA ILE A 302 11.07 1.88 8.16
C ILE A 302 10.73 0.59 8.90
N SER A 303 9.46 0.20 8.95
CA SER A 303 9.05 -1.06 9.61
C SER A 303 9.69 -2.30 8.97
N ALA A 304 9.77 -2.32 7.64
CA ALA A 304 10.40 -3.42 6.90
C ALA A 304 11.93 -3.48 7.12
N ALA A 305 12.59 -2.32 7.26
CA ALA A 305 14.01 -2.25 7.53
C ALA A 305 14.38 -2.64 8.97
N GLU A 306 13.54 -2.26 9.94
CA GLU A 306 13.80 -2.57 11.35
C GLU A 306 13.42 -4.01 11.75
N LEU A 307 12.49 -4.66 11.05
CA LEU A 307 12.02 -6.01 11.41
C LEU A 307 13.15 -7.07 11.42
N PRO A 308 13.99 -7.22 10.39
CA PRO A 308 15.09 -8.20 10.42
C PRO A 308 16.10 -7.92 11.53
N GLU A 309 16.40 -6.64 11.74
CA GLU A 309 17.33 -6.20 12.77
C GLU A 309 16.81 -6.44 14.19
N MET A 310 15.50 -6.28 14.39
CA MET A 310 14.85 -6.63 15.66
C MET A 310 14.77 -8.15 15.87
N SER A 311 14.52 -8.91 14.78
CA SER A 311 14.40 -10.37 14.83
C SER A 311 15.74 -11.08 15.04
N SER A 312 16.87 -10.42 14.71
CA SER A 312 18.23 -10.95 14.90
C SER A 312 18.81 -10.70 16.30
N ALA A 313 18.05 -10.07 17.20
CA ALA A 313 18.50 -9.82 18.56
C ALA A 313 18.68 -11.15 19.32
N VAL A 314 19.88 -11.39 19.85
CA VAL A 314 20.28 -12.60 20.59
C VAL A 314 20.79 -12.19 21.98
N GLY A 315 20.53 -13.00 22.98
CA GLY A 315 20.97 -12.76 24.35
C GLY A 315 19.91 -13.16 25.39
N SER A 316 20.06 -12.66 26.57
CA SER A 316 19.07 -12.80 27.64
C SER A 316 17.79 -12.01 27.29
N GLU A 317 16.68 -12.35 27.92
CA GLU A 317 15.40 -11.68 27.70
C GLU A 317 15.49 -10.15 27.94
N SER A 318 16.25 -9.72 28.93
CA SER A 318 16.50 -8.31 29.24
C SER A 318 17.33 -7.59 28.17
N GLU A 319 18.34 -8.26 27.61
CA GLU A 319 19.17 -7.71 26.54
C GLU A 319 18.37 -7.57 25.25
N ILE A 320 17.61 -8.60 24.87
CA ILE A 320 16.69 -8.55 23.73
C ILE A 320 15.70 -7.40 23.89
N ALA A 321 15.07 -7.26 25.09
CA ALA A 321 14.14 -6.18 25.37
C ALA A 321 14.79 -4.79 25.23
N ALA A 322 16.03 -4.63 25.68
CA ALA A 322 16.77 -3.36 25.55
C ALA A 322 17.09 -3.02 24.08
N VAL A 323 17.53 -3.99 23.29
CA VAL A 323 17.77 -3.83 21.84
C VAL A 323 16.49 -3.45 21.12
N LEU A 324 15.40 -4.19 21.34
CA LEU A 324 14.09 -3.92 20.73
C LEU A 324 13.59 -2.52 21.09
N ARG A 325 13.66 -2.13 22.36
CA ARG A 325 13.26 -0.80 22.84
C ARG A 325 14.05 0.32 22.15
N THR A 326 15.37 0.18 22.03
CA THR A 326 16.24 1.17 21.41
C THR A 326 15.91 1.32 19.93
N ARG A 327 15.80 0.21 19.19
CA ARG A 327 15.47 0.23 17.77
C ARG A 327 14.05 0.74 17.50
N LEU A 328 13.08 0.27 18.28
CA LEU A 328 11.70 0.74 18.19
C LEU A 328 11.62 2.26 18.37
N ASN A 329 12.22 2.80 19.43
CA ASN A 329 12.20 4.24 19.69
C ASN A 329 12.89 5.05 18.59
N ALA A 330 14.00 4.57 18.03
CA ALA A 330 14.65 5.19 16.89
C ALA A 330 13.77 5.18 15.63
N GLY A 331 13.11 4.06 15.34
CA GLY A 331 12.17 3.95 14.22
C GLY A 331 10.95 4.85 14.39
N LEU A 332 10.38 4.91 15.60
CA LEU A 332 9.26 5.80 15.93
C LEU A 332 9.60 7.28 15.67
N ARG A 333 10.80 7.74 16.07
CA ARG A 333 11.26 9.12 15.82
C ARG A 333 11.38 9.40 14.32
N ARG A 334 11.98 8.51 13.55
CA ARG A 334 12.09 8.65 12.09
C ARG A 334 10.72 8.72 11.43
N ILE A 335 9.78 7.85 11.82
CA ILE A 335 8.40 7.89 11.30
C ILE A 335 7.75 9.23 11.64
N ALA A 336 7.79 9.65 12.91
CA ALA A 336 7.15 10.87 13.35
C ALA A 336 7.69 12.13 12.63
N PHE A 337 8.99 12.20 12.40
CA PHE A 337 9.65 13.31 11.70
C PHE A 337 9.08 13.56 10.30
N PHE A 338 8.70 12.52 9.56
CA PHE A 338 8.13 12.65 8.22
C PHE A 338 6.59 12.63 8.21
N VAL A 339 5.97 11.87 9.09
CA VAL A 339 4.52 11.66 9.07
C VAL A 339 3.77 12.83 9.71
N ILE A 340 4.30 13.45 10.75
CA ILE A 340 3.67 14.63 11.36
C ILE A 340 3.52 15.79 10.37
N PRO A 341 4.56 16.23 9.63
CA PRO A 341 4.38 17.27 8.62
C PRO A 341 3.45 16.81 7.48
N SER A 342 3.45 15.54 7.11
CA SER A 342 2.49 15.03 6.11
C SER A 342 1.05 15.16 6.61
N ALA A 343 0.77 14.84 7.88
CA ALA A 343 -0.55 15.02 8.47
C ALA A 343 -0.96 16.50 8.53
N ALA A 344 -0.04 17.39 8.94
CA ALA A 344 -0.29 18.82 8.95
C ALA A 344 -0.56 19.40 7.55
N ALA A 345 0.18 18.93 6.54
CA ALA A 345 -0.05 19.29 5.15
C ALA A 345 -1.42 18.81 4.65
N PHE A 346 -1.86 17.59 4.99
CA PHE A 346 -3.19 17.10 4.62
C PHE A 346 -4.32 17.89 5.29
N LEU A 347 -4.13 18.33 6.53
CA LEU A 347 -5.11 19.16 7.25
C LEU A 347 -5.23 20.56 6.65
N ALA A 348 -4.09 21.23 6.42
CA ALA A 348 -4.08 22.65 6.09
C ALA A 348 -3.95 22.94 4.58
N LEU A 349 -3.30 22.06 3.82
CA LEU A 349 -2.96 22.25 2.40
C LEU A 349 -3.46 21.10 1.52
N GLY A 350 -4.37 20.27 2.04
CA GLY A 350 -4.88 19.11 1.32
C GLY A 350 -5.71 19.49 0.09
N ASP A 351 -6.32 20.67 0.09
CA ASP A 351 -7.00 21.26 -1.08
C ASP A 351 -6.00 21.62 -2.18
N VAL A 352 -4.86 22.24 -1.85
CA VAL A 352 -3.78 22.54 -2.81
C VAL A 352 -3.23 21.25 -3.41
N ILE A 353 -3.03 20.21 -2.58
CA ILE A 353 -2.55 18.89 -3.05
C ILE A 353 -3.58 18.24 -3.98
N ALA A 354 -4.86 18.20 -3.58
CA ALA A 354 -5.92 17.60 -4.38
C ALA A 354 -6.16 18.37 -5.68
N ARG A 355 -6.13 19.71 -5.63
CA ARG A 355 -6.20 20.60 -6.78
C ARG A 355 -5.10 20.30 -7.78
N ALA A 356 -3.86 20.27 -7.33
CA ALA A 356 -2.71 20.00 -8.17
C ALA A 356 -2.82 18.65 -8.89
N LEU A 357 -3.19 17.62 -8.17
CA LEU A 357 -3.20 16.27 -8.71
C LEU A 357 -4.43 15.95 -9.54
N PHE A 358 -5.62 16.44 -9.14
CA PHE A 358 -6.89 15.96 -9.69
C PHE A 358 -7.76 17.02 -10.35
N GLN A 359 -7.72 18.29 -9.92
CA GLN A 359 -8.64 19.32 -10.42
C GLN A 359 -8.36 19.67 -11.87
N SER A 360 -8.98 18.92 -12.77
CA SER A 360 -8.94 19.18 -14.22
C SER A 360 -10.09 18.48 -14.93
N GLY A 361 -10.51 19.05 -16.06
CA GLY A 361 -11.58 18.49 -16.87
C GLY A 361 -12.87 18.33 -16.07
N ARG A 362 -13.29 17.09 -15.84
CA ARG A 362 -14.56 16.76 -15.15
C ARG A 362 -14.45 16.68 -13.62
N PHE A 363 -13.25 16.80 -13.07
CA PHE A 363 -13.02 16.87 -11.61
C PHE A 363 -13.13 18.33 -11.17
N THR A 364 -14.18 18.64 -10.44
CA THR A 364 -14.58 20.00 -10.10
C THR A 364 -13.89 20.51 -8.83
N GLU A 365 -14.10 21.80 -8.51
CA GLU A 365 -13.69 22.38 -7.25
C GLU A 365 -14.41 21.70 -6.06
N THR A 366 -15.70 21.39 -6.22
CA THR A 366 -16.47 20.63 -5.23
C THR A 366 -15.82 19.28 -4.94
N ASP A 367 -15.37 18.55 -5.97
CA ASP A 367 -14.65 17.28 -5.80
C ASP A 367 -13.34 17.49 -5.03
N THR A 368 -12.64 18.62 -5.28
CA THR A 368 -11.40 18.99 -4.59
C THR A 368 -11.65 19.20 -3.10
N ILE A 369 -12.69 19.97 -2.72
CA ILE A 369 -13.04 20.26 -1.34
C ILE A 369 -13.37 18.97 -0.57
N PHE A 370 -14.20 18.10 -1.12
CA PHE A 370 -14.53 16.83 -0.45
C PHE A 370 -13.35 15.86 -0.42
N THR A 371 -12.47 15.86 -1.44
CA THR A 371 -11.20 15.09 -1.38
C THR A 371 -10.30 15.60 -0.26
N TRP A 372 -10.19 16.91 -0.10
CA TRP A 372 -9.49 17.51 1.04
C TRP A 372 -10.12 17.08 2.37
N GLY A 373 -11.44 17.11 2.49
CA GLY A 373 -12.14 16.63 3.68
C GLY A 373 -11.78 15.19 4.04
N VAL A 374 -11.74 14.30 3.05
CA VAL A 374 -11.33 12.90 3.22
C VAL A 374 -9.88 12.80 3.67
N LEU A 375 -8.97 13.60 3.09
CA LEU A 375 -7.55 13.67 3.50
C LEU A 375 -7.39 14.21 4.91
N ALA A 376 -8.15 15.24 5.27
CA ALA A 376 -8.14 15.81 6.62
C ALA A 376 -8.62 14.79 7.66
N GLY A 377 -9.70 14.04 7.36
CA GLY A 377 -10.14 12.91 8.17
C GLY A 377 -9.06 11.83 8.31
N ALA A 378 -8.41 11.46 7.22
CA ALA A 378 -7.34 10.47 7.21
C ALA A 378 -6.09 10.94 7.99
N ALA A 379 -5.81 12.25 8.01
CA ALA A 379 -4.69 12.84 8.75
C ALA A 379 -4.80 12.60 10.27
N VAL A 380 -6.02 12.50 10.80
CA VAL A 380 -6.27 12.18 12.23
C VAL A 380 -5.58 10.87 12.63
N GLY A 381 -5.62 9.86 11.77
CA GLY A 381 -5.06 8.54 12.04
C GLY A 381 -3.69 8.25 11.42
N LEU A 382 -3.17 9.15 10.59
CA LEU A 382 -1.97 8.90 9.79
C LEU A 382 -0.76 8.53 10.66
N LEU A 383 -0.54 9.28 11.75
CA LEU A 383 0.54 9.01 12.69
C LEU A 383 0.31 7.70 13.44
N ALA A 384 -0.88 7.49 13.99
CA ALA A 384 -1.21 6.29 14.76
C ALA A 384 -1.06 5.01 13.94
N SER A 385 -1.57 4.99 12.71
CA SER A 385 -1.51 3.84 11.82
C SER A 385 -0.08 3.50 11.39
N THR A 386 0.78 4.51 11.20
CA THR A 386 2.19 4.30 10.83
C THR A 386 3.04 3.85 12.02
N LEU A 387 2.86 4.46 13.20
CA LEU A 387 3.51 4.02 14.43
C LEU A 387 3.06 2.61 14.85
N GLY A 388 1.74 2.36 14.80
CA GLY A 388 1.14 1.05 15.12
C GLY A 388 1.72 -0.09 14.28
N ARG A 389 2.04 0.18 13.03
CA ARG A 389 2.69 -0.78 12.13
C ARG A 389 4.08 -1.19 12.61
N LEU A 390 4.88 -0.25 13.13
CA LEU A 390 6.19 -0.56 13.70
C LEU A 390 6.07 -1.34 15.02
N TYR A 391 5.06 -1.01 15.86
CA TYR A 391 4.74 -1.82 17.03
C TYR A 391 4.37 -3.26 16.66
N SER A 392 3.54 -3.45 15.65
CA SER A 392 3.19 -4.79 15.14
C SER A 392 4.42 -5.55 14.64
N SER A 393 5.35 -4.87 13.94
CA SER A 393 6.62 -5.48 13.52
C SER A 393 7.47 -5.92 14.72
N THR A 394 7.46 -5.15 15.82
CA THR A 394 8.18 -5.54 17.05
C THR A 394 7.55 -6.79 17.70
N TYR A 395 6.22 -6.92 17.69
CA TYR A 395 5.57 -8.16 18.11
C TYR A 395 5.95 -9.36 17.24
N TYR A 396 6.04 -9.15 15.91
CA TYR A 396 6.47 -10.22 15.00
C TYR A 396 7.92 -10.66 15.26
N ALA A 397 8.81 -9.72 15.58
CA ALA A 397 10.17 -10.04 16.02
C ALA A 397 10.20 -10.86 17.34
N LEU A 398 9.20 -10.67 18.19
CA LEU A 398 8.99 -11.48 19.42
C LEU A 398 8.20 -12.77 19.17
N HIS A 399 7.95 -13.17 17.91
CA HIS A 399 7.13 -14.33 17.49
C HIS A 399 5.68 -14.30 18.02
N ASP A 400 5.18 -13.12 18.42
CA ASP A 400 3.81 -12.91 18.87
C ASP A 400 2.94 -12.31 17.74
N THR A 401 2.27 -13.17 16.98
CA THR A 401 1.32 -12.75 15.94
C THR A 401 -0.10 -12.58 16.47
N ARG A 402 -0.41 -13.13 17.65
CA ARG A 402 -1.77 -13.15 18.22
C ARG A 402 -2.17 -11.79 18.79
N THR A 403 -1.25 -11.08 19.44
CA THR A 403 -1.53 -9.77 20.05
C THR A 403 -1.89 -8.72 19.00
N PRO A 404 -1.11 -8.50 17.92
CA PRO A 404 -1.51 -7.59 16.84
C PRO A 404 -2.83 -7.97 16.18
N LEU A 405 -3.08 -9.26 15.96
CA LEU A 405 -4.33 -9.74 15.37
C LEU A 405 -5.56 -9.37 16.23
N ARG A 406 -5.48 -9.60 17.56
CA ARG A 406 -6.59 -9.25 18.48
C ARG A 406 -6.90 -7.75 18.44
N PHE A 407 -5.88 -6.90 18.45
CA PHE A 407 -6.09 -5.45 18.42
C PHE A 407 -6.52 -4.95 17.04
N ALA A 408 -6.10 -5.61 15.96
CA ALA A 408 -6.62 -5.34 14.62
C ALA A 408 -8.13 -5.65 14.53
N ILE A 409 -8.61 -6.73 15.16
CA ILE A 409 -10.06 -7.03 15.25
C ILE A 409 -10.80 -5.91 15.99
N VAL A 410 -10.27 -5.47 17.15
CA VAL A 410 -10.85 -4.34 17.90
C VAL A 410 -10.92 -3.10 17.02
N ARG A 411 -9.87 -2.78 16.29
CA ARG A 411 -9.84 -1.67 15.33
C ARG A 411 -10.94 -1.82 14.27
N VAL A 412 -11.10 -2.99 13.65
CA VAL A 412 -12.12 -3.21 12.60
C VAL A 412 -13.51 -2.96 13.17
N VAL A 413 -13.82 -3.52 14.36
CA VAL A 413 -15.12 -3.29 15.01
C VAL A 413 -15.36 -1.81 15.30
N LEU A 414 -14.37 -1.12 15.86
CA LEU A 414 -14.47 0.32 16.15
C LEU A 414 -14.59 1.15 14.87
N THR A 415 -13.80 0.86 13.83
CA THR A 415 -13.89 1.56 12.54
C THR A 415 -15.29 1.37 11.94
N THR A 416 -15.86 0.18 12.03
CA THR A 416 -17.22 -0.08 11.52
C THR A 416 -18.27 0.71 12.30
N ALA A 417 -18.26 0.64 13.64
CA ALA A 417 -19.24 1.31 14.48
C ALA A 417 -19.14 2.84 14.38
N LEU A 418 -17.93 3.38 14.57
CA LEU A 418 -17.68 4.83 14.47
C LEU A 418 -17.83 5.31 13.02
N GLY A 419 -17.44 4.49 12.03
CA GLY A 419 -17.59 4.79 10.62
C GLY A 419 -19.05 4.96 10.24
N TYR A 420 -19.93 4.05 10.66
CA TYR A 420 -21.37 4.19 10.48
C TYR A 420 -21.88 5.47 11.12
N LEU A 421 -21.53 5.72 12.39
CA LEU A 421 -21.97 6.89 13.15
C LEU A 421 -21.52 8.21 12.50
N PHE A 422 -20.26 8.31 12.09
CA PHE A 422 -19.68 9.55 11.57
C PHE A 422 -20.02 9.78 10.10
N ALA A 423 -20.27 8.72 9.34
CA ALA A 423 -20.60 8.83 7.93
C ALA A 423 -22.07 9.11 7.67
N ILE A 424 -22.99 8.48 8.42
CA ILE A 424 -24.41 8.49 8.08
C ILE A 424 -25.25 9.40 8.99
N PRO A 425 -25.39 9.16 10.32
CA PRO A 425 -26.26 10.01 11.14
C PRO A 425 -25.64 11.34 11.56
N LEU A 426 -24.33 11.41 11.75
CA LEU A 426 -23.70 12.60 12.30
C LEU A 426 -23.79 13.84 11.38
N PRO A 427 -23.53 13.79 10.06
CA PRO A 427 -23.64 14.95 9.19
C PRO A 427 -25.02 15.61 9.22
N PRO A 428 -26.15 14.90 9.02
CA PRO A 428 -27.47 15.54 9.10
C PRO A 428 -27.79 16.04 10.52
N MET A 429 -27.32 15.37 11.59
CA MET A 429 -27.52 15.86 12.96
C MET A 429 -26.80 17.18 13.23
N LEU A 430 -25.67 17.43 12.56
CA LEU A 430 -24.91 18.67 12.62
C LEU A 430 -25.41 19.72 11.60
N GLY A 431 -26.39 19.41 10.76
CA GLY A 431 -26.90 20.30 9.72
C GLY A 431 -25.90 20.54 8.58
N ILE A 432 -24.92 19.65 8.37
CA ILE A 432 -23.94 19.71 7.30
C ILE A 432 -24.28 18.74 6.16
N ASP A 433 -23.73 19.01 4.98
CA ASP A 433 -23.95 18.18 3.80
C ASP A 433 -23.51 16.72 4.07
N ALA A 434 -24.37 15.75 3.68
CA ALA A 434 -24.13 14.31 3.85
C ALA A 434 -22.84 13.82 3.16
N ARG A 435 -22.32 14.54 2.16
CA ARG A 435 -21.05 14.25 1.51
C ARG A 435 -19.85 14.33 2.46
N TRP A 436 -19.92 15.14 3.54
CA TRP A 436 -18.90 15.17 4.58
C TRP A 436 -18.80 13.86 5.37
N GLY A 437 -19.77 12.97 5.24
CA GLY A 437 -19.73 11.62 5.78
C GLY A 437 -18.48 10.84 5.33
N ALA A 438 -17.96 11.11 4.12
CA ALA A 438 -16.72 10.50 3.66
C ALA A 438 -15.47 10.94 4.48
N ALA A 439 -15.42 12.20 4.92
CA ALA A 439 -14.41 12.68 5.86
C ALA A 439 -14.61 12.07 7.26
N GLY A 440 -15.87 11.94 7.70
CA GLY A 440 -16.22 11.25 8.95
C GLY A 440 -15.75 9.78 8.95
N LEU A 441 -15.90 9.09 7.84
CA LEU A 441 -15.46 7.70 7.68
C LEU A 441 -13.96 7.55 7.86
N THR A 442 -13.16 8.41 7.24
CA THR A 442 -11.69 8.37 7.39
C THR A 442 -11.22 8.84 8.77
N ALA A 443 -11.90 9.82 9.38
CA ALA A 443 -11.62 10.27 10.74
C ALA A 443 -11.91 9.16 11.77
N SER A 444 -13.02 8.42 11.62
CA SER A 444 -13.36 7.28 12.48
C SER A 444 -12.31 6.17 12.43
N ALA A 445 -11.82 5.85 11.23
CA ALA A 445 -10.72 4.91 11.03
C ALA A 445 -9.43 5.41 11.71
N GLY A 446 -9.21 6.73 11.71
CA GLY A 446 -8.12 7.37 12.43
C GLY A 446 -8.23 7.21 13.93
N ILE A 447 -9.39 7.45 14.52
CA ILE A 447 -9.66 7.27 15.96
C ILE A 447 -9.45 5.81 16.36
N ALA A 448 -10.02 4.87 15.60
CA ALA A 448 -9.82 3.44 15.84
C ALA A 448 -8.34 3.04 15.74
N GLY A 449 -7.60 3.66 14.82
CA GLY A 449 -6.14 3.49 14.69
C GLY A 449 -5.37 3.97 15.92
N TRP A 450 -5.77 5.07 16.55
CA TRP A 450 -5.19 5.53 17.82
C TRP A 450 -5.44 4.56 18.96
N ILE A 451 -6.65 4.01 19.05
CA ILE A 451 -7.00 3.01 20.08
C ILE A 451 -6.14 1.75 19.89
N GLU A 452 -6.04 1.22 18.66
CA GLU A 452 -5.16 0.09 18.34
C GLU A 452 -3.70 0.37 18.73
N PHE A 453 -3.16 1.53 18.33
CA PHE A 453 -1.80 1.95 18.66
C PHE A 453 -1.55 2.00 20.19
N LEU A 454 -2.47 2.60 20.93
CA LEU A 454 -2.36 2.72 22.38
C LEU A 454 -2.42 1.35 23.07
N LEU A 455 -3.27 0.44 22.60
CA LEU A 455 -3.35 -0.94 23.11
C LEU A 455 -2.06 -1.71 22.82
N LEU A 456 -1.55 -1.65 21.58
CA LEU A 456 -0.27 -2.26 21.19
C LEU A 456 0.87 -1.73 22.08
N ARG A 457 0.97 -0.41 22.23
CA ARG A 457 1.98 0.24 23.05
C ARG A 457 1.87 -0.16 24.52
N SER A 458 0.69 -0.08 25.10
CA SER A 458 0.47 -0.42 26.52
C SER A 458 0.89 -1.86 26.83
N ARG A 459 0.49 -2.80 25.98
CA ARG A 459 0.83 -4.22 26.16
C ARG A 459 2.33 -4.48 25.95
N LEU A 460 2.95 -3.85 24.94
CA LEU A 460 4.37 -4.01 24.67
C LEU A 460 5.24 -3.40 25.78
N ASN A 461 4.84 -2.25 26.32
CA ASN A 461 5.55 -1.61 27.42
C ASN A 461 5.65 -2.48 28.69
N ARG A 462 4.66 -3.34 28.92
CA ARG A 462 4.72 -4.33 30.03
C ARG A 462 5.74 -5.44 29.79
N ARG A 463 6.12 -5.66 28.53
CA ARG A 463 7.00 -6.76 28.13
C ARG A 463 8.45 -6.33 27.95
N ILE A 464 8.71 -5.17 27.31
CA ILE A 464 10.07 -4.69 27.00
C ILE A 464 10.43 -3.38 27.69
N GLY A 465 9.58 -2.86 28.58
CA GLY A 465 9.76 -1.57 29.24
C GLY A 465 9.20 -0.40 28.44
N MET A 466 9.32 0.80 28.98
CA MET A 466 8.70 2.03 28.43
C MET A 466 9.22 2.37 27.02
N THR A 467 8.29 2.47 26.07
CA THR A 467 8.55 2.86 24.69
C THR A 467 7.70 4.04 24.28
N GLY A 468 8.09 4.73 23.22
CA GLY A 468 7.32 5.82 22.63
C GLY A 468 8.15 7.08 22.38
N LEU A 469 7.48 8.12 21.95
CA LEU A 469 8.10 9.40 21.63
C LEU A 469 8.08 10.33 22.86
N PRO A 470 9.15 11.08 23.15
CA PRO A 470 9.15 12.14 24.15
C PRO A 470 8.11 13.21 23.80
N ARG A 471 7.32 13.64 24.77
CA ARG A 471 6.25 14.64 24.55
C ARG A 471 6.80 15.94 23.94
N GLN A 472 7.94 16.42 24.44
CA GLN A 472 8.60 17.62 23.92
C GLN A 472 9.01 17.47 22.45
N TYR A 473 9.53 16.31 22.06
CA TYR A 473 9.88 16.03 20.66
C TYR A 473 8.65 16.09 19.74
N VAL A 474 7.55 15.46 20.16
CA VAL A 474 6.28 15.49 19.39
C VAL A 474 5.74 16.92 19.30
N ALA A 475 5.77 17.68 20.40
CA ALA A 475 5.34 19.07 20.42
C ALA A 475 6.17 19.95 19.46
N PHE A 476 7.49 19.79 19.45
CA PHE A 476 8.36 20.51 18.51
C PHE A 476 8.06 20.19 17.05
N LEU A 477 7.80 18.93 16.71
CA LEU A 477 7.44 18.55 15.35
C LEU A 477 6.08 19.14 14.93
N TRP A 478 5.06 19.09 15.81
CA TRP A 478 3.74 19.66 15.53
C TRP A 478 3.78 21.19 15.44
N LEU A 479 4.52 21.87 16.30
CA LEU A 479 4.70 23.32 16.22
C LEU A 479 5.41 23.71 14.91
N SER A 480 6.51 23.03 14.58
CA SER A 480 7.20 23.27 13.32
C SER A 480 6.30 23.02 12.11
N ALA A 481 5.54 21.93 12.11
CA ALA A 481 4.60 21.59 11.05
C ALA A 481 3.43 22.58 10.98
N GLY A 482 2.90 23.03 12.12
CA GLY A 482 1.84 24.03 12.20
C GLY A 482 2.25 25.39 11.64
N VAL A 483 3.44 25.89 12.04
CA VAL A 483 4.00 27.15 11.49
C VAL A 483 4.24 27.03 9.99
N SER A 484 4.77 25.88 9.55
CA SER A 484 4.99 25.64 8.11
C SER A 484 3.67 25.56 7.34
N ALA A 485 2.63 24.95 7.92
CA ALA A 485 1.30 24.89 7.34
C ALA A 485 0.67 26.29 7.24
N ALA A 486 0.80 27.11 8.28
CA ALA A 486 0.34 28.49 8.27
C ALA A 486 1.05 29.34 7.21
N ALA A 487 2.38 29.20 7.07
CA ALA A 487 3.15 29.87 6.01
C ALA A 487 2.71 29.43 4.61
N GLY A 488 2.53 28.13 4.38
CA GLY A 488 2.03 27.61 3.12
C GLY A 488 0.61 28.08 2.80
N PHE A 489 -0.27 28.08 3.81
CA PHE A 489 -1.65 28.55 3.67
C PHE A 489 -1.72 30.06 3.35
N ALA A 490 -0.95 30.89 4.05
CA ALA A 490 -0.87 32.33 3.74
C ALA A 490 -0.40 32.55 2.30
N LEU A 491 0.65 31.82 1.89
CA LEU A 491 1.19 31.92 0.53
C LEU A 491 0.17 31.50 -0.54
N SER A 492 -0.64 30.48 -0.29
CA SER A 492 -1.69 30.03 -1.22
C SER A 492 -2.82 31.06 -1.40
N ARG A 493 -3.03 31.93 -0.42
CA ARG A 493 -4.04 33.02 -0.45
C ARG A 493 -3.56 34.28 -1.14
N GLU A 494 -2.29 34.64 -0.94
CA GLU A 494 -1.71 35.91 -1.44
C GLU A 494 -1.21 35.80 -2.88
N PHE A 495 -0.85 34.60 -3.33
CA PHE A 495 -0.37 34.36 -4.68
C PHE A 495 -1.32 33.41 -5.44
N PRO A 496 -2.44 33.92 -6.00
CA PRO A 496 -3.28 33.11 -6.87
C PRO A 496 -2.51 32.84 -8.18
N VAL A 497 -1.78 31.73 -8.19
CA VAL A 497 -1.01 31.31 -9.36
C VAL A 497 -1.98 30.66 -10.37
N THR A 498 -1.96 31.13 -11.60
CA THR A 498 -2.82 30.66 -12.70
C THR A 498 -2.65 29.15 -12.99
N HIS A 499 -1.49 28.58 -12.61
CA HIS A 499 -1.15 27.18 -12.83
C HIS A 499 -1.11 26.38 -11.53
N ARG A 500 -2.07 25.46 -11.33
CA ARG A 500 -2.22 24.58 -10.16
C ARG A 500 -0.94 23.82 -9.74
N PHE A 501 -0.11 23.40 -10.71
CA PHE A 501 1.16 22.71 -10.41
C PHE A 501 2.21 23.68 -9.86
N VAL A 502 2.27 24.90 -10.36
CA VAL A 502 3.19 25.94 -9.88
C VAL A 502 2.79 26.35 -8.48
N GLU A 503 1.49 26.57 -8.24
CA GLU A 503 0.94 26.83 -6.90
C GLU A 503 1.38 25.75 -5.90
N ALA A 504 1.16 24.48 -6.24
CA ALA A 504 1.53 23.37 -5.36
C ALA A 504 3.04 23.30 -5.10
N ILE A 505 3.88 23.49 -6.13
CA ILE A 505 5.34 23.50 -5.96
C ILE A 505 5.80 24.63 -5.04
N VAL A 506 5.26 25.82 -5.22
CA VAL A 506 5.61 27.00 -4.41
C VAL A 506 5.13 26.81 -2.97
N VAL A 507 3.86 26.47 -2.77
CA VAL A 507 3.26 26.30 -1.44
C VAL A 507 3.87 25.14 -0.66
N LEU A 508 3.97 23.96 -1.28
CA LEU A 508 4.56 22.79 -0.63
C LEU A 508 6.07 22.93 -0.49
N GLY A 509 6.73 23.60 -1.42
CA GLY A 509 8.15 23.95 -1.33
C GLY A 509 8.43 24.87 -0.14
N ALA A 510 7.64 25.94 0.02
CA ALA A 510 7.73 26.82 1.17
C ALA A 510 7.45 26.07 2.49
N PHE A 511 6.40 25.24 2.52
CA PHE A 511 6.10 24.37 3.66
C PHE A 511 7.32 23.50 4.04
N CYS A 512 7.93 22.80 3.09
CA CYS A 512 9.09 21.94 3.33
C CYS A 512 10.32 22.73 3.79
N LEU A 513 10.58 23.91 3.22
CA LEU A 513 11.70 24.78 3.60
C LEU A 513 11.54 25.31 5.02
N VAL A 514 10.36 25.83 5.37
CA VAL A 514 10.07 26.33 6.72
C VAL A 514 10.17 25.20 7.75
N TYR A 515 9.58 24.03 7.46
CA TYR A 515 9.67 22.86 8.34
C TYR A 515 11.13 22.40 8.55
N GLY A 516 11.90 22.33 7.47
CA GLY A 516 13.32 21.99 7.52
C GLY A 516 14.13 23.00 8.35
N ALA A 517 13.94 24.30 8.11
CA ALA A 517 14.62 25.37 8.85
C ALA A 517 14.29 25.32 10.35
N LEU A 518 13.00 25.21 10.71
CA LEU A 518 12.57 25.14 12.12
C LEU A 518 13.10 23.88 12.82
N THR A 519 13.02 22.71 12.19
CA THR A 519 13.52 21.48 12.81
C THR A 519 15.05 21.46 12.94
N LEU A 520 15.78 22.13 12.04
CA LEU A 520 17.23 22.34 12.17
C LEU A 520 17.57 23.31 13.30
N SER A 521 16.84 24.44 13.43
CA SER A 521 17.05 25.43 14.50
C SER A 521 16.73 24.83 15.88
N LEU A 522 15.68 24.00 15.97
CA LEU A 522 15.32 23.26 17.18
C LEU A 522 16.23 22.05 17.45
N ARG A 523 17.27 21.88 16.63
CA ARG A 523 18.28 20.83 16.76
C ARG A 523 17.71 19.42 16.75
N VAL A 524 16.64 19.18 15.99
CA VAL A 524 16.06 17.84 15.82
C VAL A 524 17.08 16.88 15.19
N PRO A 525 17.42 15.74 15.81
CA PRO A 525 18.51 14.86 15.35
C PRO A 525 18.30 14.33 13.94
N GLU A 526 17.06 14.02 13.58
CA GLU A 526 16.67 13.49 12.28
C GLU A 526 16.91 14.51 11.15
N ALA A 527 16.63 15.80 11.40
CA ALA A 527 16.89 16.89 10.46
C ALA A 527 18.40 17.04 10.17
N ARG A 528 19.23 17.01 11.23
CA ARG A 528 20.69 17.08 11.09
C ARG A 528 21.26 15.89 10.34
N THR A 529 20.77 14.68 10.62
CA THR A 529 21.19 13.47 9.94
C THR A 529 20.86 13.53 8.45
N LEU A 530 19.71 14.07 8.09
CA LEU A 530 19.28 14.26 6.71
C LEU A 530 20.22 15.25 5.98
N LEU A 531 20.49 16.39 6.60
CA LEU A 531 21.40 17.42 6.05
C LEU A 531 22.81 16.85 5.83
N ALA A 532 23.35 16.13 6.82
CA ALA A 532 24.66 15.52 6.72
C ALA A 532 24.77 14.48 5.61
N ARG A 533 23.68 13.77 5.29
CA ARG A 533 23.66 12.83 4.15
C ARG A 533 23.60 13.54 2.80
N LEU A 534 22.91 14.67 2.71
CA LEU A 534 22.84 15.48 1.48
C LEU A 534 24.19 16.16 1.19
N SER A 535 24.89 16.64 2.21
CA SER A 535 26.21 17.28 2.07
C SER A 535 27.34 16.28 1.71
N ARG A 536 27.24 15.00 2.08
CA ARG A 536 28.22 13.95 1.74
C ARG A 536 28.06 13.39 0.30
N ARG A 537 26.99 13.73 -0.39
CA ARG A 537 26.75 13.32 -1.79
C ARG A 537 27.20 14.36 -2.82
N ARG A 538 27.65 15.50 -2.37
CA ARG A 538 28.40 16.49 -3.15
C ARG A 538 29.91 16.30 -2.92
#